data_55e2b9ecd11ff1f339208101e7beb6ed
#
_entry.id   55e2b9ecd11ff1f339208101e7beb6ed
#
_cell.length_a   1.000
_cell.length_b   1.000
_cell.length_c   1.000
_cell.angle_alpha   90.00
_cell.angle_beta   90.00
_cell.angle_gamma   90.00
#
_symmetry.space_group_name_H-M   'P 1'
#
loop_
_entity.id
_entity.type
_entity.pdbx_description
1 polymer ?
#
loop_
_entity_poly.entity_id
_entity_poly.type
_entity_poly.pdbx_seq_one_letter_code
_entity_poly.pdbx_strand_id
1 'polypeptide(L)'
;MKREVKVGAFALVMMFEDKPGIIYAIRNVSPIVAAKCEDGMMLASDLTALGNFTKEYFVMPEYSILKLEPNAMSVTDLEGKAIEPEILKLDWKVSGLGKNGYPFYMEKEIMEQPNAFYETIKNRIANGLP
;
A
#
# COMPACT_ATOMS: atom_id res chain seq x y z
N MET A 1 4.21 -23.98 -30.66
CA MET A 1 3.06 -23.50 -29.86
C MET A 1 3.62 -22.65 -28.69
N LYS A 2 3.61 -21.33 -28.79
CA LYS A 2 4.01 -20.45 -27.67
C LYS A 2 2.93 -20.56 -26.60
N ARG A 3 3.27 -21.07 -25.42
CA ARG A 3 2.42 -20.96 -24.24
C ARG A 3 2.40 -19.49 -23.83
N GLU A 4 1.29 -18.81 -24.03
CA GLU A 4 1.03 -17.54 -23.36
C GLU A 4 0.84 -17.85 -21.88
N VAL A 5 1.83 -17.49 -21.08
CA VAL A 5 1.68 -17.48 -19.62
C VAL A 5 0.85 -16.25 -19.30
N LYS A 6 -0.44 -16.42 -19.01
CA LYS A 6 -1.24 -15.36 -18.42
C LYS A 6 -0.73 -15.13 -17.01
N VAL A 7 0.03 -14.06 -16.84
CA VAL A 7 0.50 -13.64 -15.53
C VAL A 7 -0.67 -13.00 -14.80
N GLY A 8 -1.12 -13.60 -13.69
CA GLY A 8 -2.18 -13.06 -12.83
C GLY A 8 -1.70 -11.86 -12.00
N ALA A 9 -2.60 -11.29 -11.20
CA ALA A 9 -2.26 -10.28 -10.21
C ALA A 9 -1.39 -10.89 -9.10
N PHE A 10 -0.28 -10.24 -8.78
CA PHE A 10 0.63 -10.65 -7.71
C PHE A 10 1.39 -9.47 -7.12
N ALA A 11 1.80 -9.63 -5.87
CA ALA A 11 2.83 -8.84 -5.21
C ALA A 11 3.76 -9.83 -4.50
N LEU A 12 5.02 -9.80 -4.85
CA LEU A 12 6.03 -10.72 -4.33
C LEU A 12 7.11 -9.94 -3.60
N VAL A 13 7.43 -10.37 -2.40
CA VAL A 13 8.48 -9.81 -1.55
C VAL A 13 9.46 -10.93 -1.23
N MET A 14 10.76 -10.65 -1.39
CA MET A 14 11.82 -11.63 -1.25
C MET A 14 12.96 -11.09 -0.40
N MET A 15 13.49 -11.96 0.44
CA MET A 15 14.75 -11.75 1.17
C MET A 15 15.69 -12.91 0.86
N PHE A 16 16.98 -12.62 0.79
CA PHE A 16 18.00 -13.61 0.47
C PHE A 16 18.97 -13.76 1.66
N GLU A 17 19.31 -14.99 2.00
CA GLU A 17 20.18 -15.31 3.13
C GLU A 17 21.60 -14.72 2.94
N ASP A 18 22.10 -14.72 1.70
CA ASP A 18 23.39 -14.17 1.33
C ASP A 18 23.42 -12.62 1.25
N LYS A 19 22.23 -11.98 1.40
CA LYS A 19 22.08 -10.51 1.35
C LYS A 19 21.22 -10.01 2.51
N PRO A 20 21.69 -10.16 3.75
CA PRO A 20 20.91 -9.75 4.93
C PRO A 20 20.66 -8.25 4.92
N GLY A 21 19.47 -7.85 5.37
CA GLY A 21 19.03 -6.45 5.44
C GLY A 21 18.56 -5.85 4.12
N ILE A 22 18.49 -6.66 3.04
CA ILE A 22 17.96 -6.21 1.75
C ILE A 22 16.64 -6.91 1.48
N ILE A 23 15.61 -6.13 1.12
CA ILE A 23 14.32 -6.64 0.68
C ILE A 23 14.15 -6.29 -0.79
N TYR A 24 13.75 -7.27 -1.58
CA TYR A 24 13.36 -7.07 -2.97
C TYR A 24 11.85 -7.24 -3.10
N ALA A 25 11.22 -6.43 -3.95
CA ALA A 25 9.81 -6.58 -4.28
C ALA A 25 9.57 -6.42 -5.78
N ILE A 26 8.57 -7.14 -6.29
CA ILE A 26 8.03 -7.01 -7.64
C ILE A 26 6.53 -7.12 -7.57
N ARG A 27 5.82 -6.37 -8.41
CA ARG A 27 4.36 -6.44 -8.47
C ARG A 27 3.82 -6.43 -9.89
N ASN A 28 2.61 -6.98 -10.00
CA ASN A 28 1.72 -6.82 -11.14
C ASN A 28 0.28 -6.73 -10.62
N VAL A 29 -0.43 -5.65 -10.89
CA VAL A 29 -1.78 -5.31 -10.44
C VAL A 29 -1.87 -5.09 -8.92
N SER A 30 -1.53 -6.10 -8.09
CA SER A 30 -1.58 -5.99 -6.62
C SER A 30 -0.68 -4.84 -6.12
N PRO A 31 -1.18 -3.94 -5.27
CA PRO A 31 -0.42 -2.77 -4.85
C PRO A 31 0.76 -3.13 -3.94
N ILE A 32 1.85 -2.38 -4.07
CA ILE A 32 2.95 -2.29 -3.11
C ILE A 32 3.27 -0.82 -2.92
N VAL A 33 3.35 -0.39 -1.67
CA VAL A 33 3.77 0.94 -1.25
C VAL A 33 5.00 0.82 -0.36
N ALA A 34 5.91 1.75 -0.50
CA ALA A 34 7.12 1.81 0.31
C ALA A 34 7.30 3.21 0.91
N ALA A 35 7.96 3.29 2.03
CA ALA A 35 8.22 4.54 2.72
C ALA A 35 9.50 4.49 3.54
N LYS A 36 10.10 5.67 3.74
CA LYS A 36 11.13 5.87 4.73
C LYS A 36 10.50 6.24 6.06
N CYS A 37 10.90 5.55 7.12
CA CYS A 37 10.49 5.77 8.49
C CYS A 37 11.69 6.15 9.36
N GLU A 38 11.47 6.47 10.64
CA GLU A 38 12.58 6.81 11.56
C GLU A 38 13.58 5.66 11.71
N ASP A 39 13.08 4.43 11.81
CA ASP A 39 13.89 3.22 12.05
C ASP A 39 14.32 2.47 10.78
N GLY A 40 14.10 3.05 9.59
CA GLY A 40 14.48 2.39 8.33
C GLY A 40 13.44 2.52 7.23
N MET A 41 13.39 1.52 6.35
CA MET A 41 12.46 1.47 5.23
C MET A 41 11.33 0.49 5.51
N MET A 42 10.11 0.87 5.17
CA MET A 42 8.91 0.03 5.27
C MET A 42 8.32 -0.28 3.89
N LEU A 43 7.68 -1.44 3.81
CA LEU A 43 6.95 -1.90 2.64
C LEU A 43 5.62 -2.49 3.09
N ALA A 44 4.55 -2.13 2.38
CA ALA A 44 3.20 -2.61 2.70
C ALA A 44 2.36 -2.78 1.42
N SER A 45 1.26 -3.50 1.53
CA SER A 45 0.26 -3.62 0.46
C SER A 45 -0.77 -2.50 0.48
N ASP A 46 -0.83 -1.71 1.57
CA ASP A 46 -1.81 -0.64 1.76
C ASP A 46 -1.20 0.53 2.54
N LEU A 47 -1.65 1.76 2.22
CA LEU A 47 -1.21 2.99 2.86
C LEU A 47 -1.56 3.08 4.34
N THR A 48 -2.64 2.42 4.76
CA THR A 48 -3.09 2.42 6.15
C THR A 48 -2.03 1.83 7.09
N ALA A 49 -1.26 0.86 6.61
CA ALA A 49 -0.16 0.27 7.36
C ALA A 49 1.01 1.23 7.58
N LEU A 50 1.20 2.21 6.68
CA LEU A 50 2.29 3.19 6.74
C LEU A 50 1.91 4.45 7.52
N GLY A 51 0.62 4.77 7.62
CA GLY A 51 0.13 6.09 8.05
C GLY A 51 0.53 6.54 9.46
N ASN A 52 0.92 5.60 10.34
CA ASN A 52 1.42 5.91 11.68
C ASN A 52 2.95 6.11 11.74
N PHE A 53 3.67 5.76 10.69
CA PHE A 53 5.13 5.71 10.66
C PHE A 53 5.75 6.74 9.74
N THR A 54 5.00 7.24 8.75
CA THR A 54 5.50 8.21 7.78
C THR A 54 4.39 9.12 7.25
N LYS A 55 4.81 10.24 6.67
CA LYS A 55 3.93 11.15 5.92
C LYS A 55 4.23 11.16 4.43
N GLU A 56 5.27 10.47 4.01
CA GLU A 56 5.70 10.39 2.62
C GLU A 56 5.82 8.94 2.20
N TYR A 57 5.33 8.61 1.04
CA TYR A 57 5.32 7.26 0.53
C TYR A 57 5.56 7.23 -0.98
N PHE A 58 5.91 6.07 -1.47
CA PHE A 58 6.10 5.77 -2.87
C PHE A 58 5.18 4.61 -3.28
N VAL A 59 4.47 4.77 -4.38
CA VAL A 59 3.71 3.67 -4.99
C VAL A 59 4.58 2.99 -6.04
N MET A 60 4.87 1.72 -5.83
CA MET A 60 5.72 0.96 -6.74
C MET A 60 5.04 0.82 -8.12
N PRO A 61 5.70 1.15 -9.24
CA PRO A 61 5.17 0.90 -10.58
C PRO A 61 4.99 -0.59 -10.87
N GLU A 62 4.11 -0.92 -11.80
CA GLU A 62 3.97 -2.30 -12.27
C GLU A 62 5.21 -2.73 -13.06
N TYR A 63 5.52 -4.03 -13.00
CA TYR A 63 6.67 -4.62 -13.70
C TYR A 63 8.00 -3.93 -13.40
N SER A 64 8.15 -3.38 -12.19
CA SER A 64 9.41 -2.84 -11.69
C SER A 64 9.96 -3.72 -10.57
N ILE A 65 11.23 -3.56 -10.28
CA ILE A 65 11.91 -4.20 -9.15
C ILE A 65 12.28 -3.13 -8.15
N LEU A 66 11.74 -3.26 -6.95
CA LEU A 66 12.09 -2.43 -5.81
C LEU A 66 13.15 -3.15 -4.98
N LYS A 67 14.23 -2.46 -4.66
CA LYS A 67 15.23 -2.88 -3.69
C LYS A 67 15.20 -1.92 -2.51
N LEU A 68 14.93 -2.43 -1.32
CA LEU A 68 15.02 -1.70 -0.07
C LEU A 68 16.26 -2.13 0.70
N GLU A 69 17.04 -1.16 1.09
CA GLU A 69 18.16 -1.26 2.03
C GLU A 69 17.80 -0.49 3.31
N PRO A 70 18.47 -0.66 4.43
CA PRO A 70 18.05 -0.02 5.70
C PRO A 70 17.82 1.50 5.61
N ASN A 71 18.57 2.20 4.74
CA ASN A 71 18.48 3.65 4.61
C ASN A 71 18.32 4.13 3.16
N ALA A 72 18.10 3.23 2.22
CA ALA A 72 18.02 3.55 0.80
C ALA A 72 16.94 2.73 0.09
N MET A 73 16.44 3.30 -0.99
CA MET A 73 15.50 2.67 -1.89
C MET A 73 15.98 2.87 -3.33
N SER A 74 15.92 1.85 -4.14
CA SER A 74 16.12 1.95 -5.58
C SER A 74 15.06 1.16 -6.33
N VAL A 75 14.64 1.69 -7.48
CA VAL A 75 13.64 1.08 -8.36
C VAL A 75 14.21 0.95 -9.75
N THR A 76 14.04 -0.20 -10.36
CA THR A 76 14.43 -0.44 -11.74
C THR A 76 13.28 -1.09 -12.53
N ASP A 77 13.29 -0.95 -13.84
CA ASP A 77 12.47 -1.80 -14.71
C ASP A 77 13.05 -3.23 -14.77
N LEU A 78 12.40 -4.09 -15.56
CA LEU A 78 12.84 -5.48 -15.71
C LEU A 78 14.14 -5.62 -16.52
N GLU A 79 14.53 -4.59 -17.27
CA GLU A 79 15.79 -4.50 -18.01
C GLU A 79 16.93 -3.93 -17.16
N GLY A 80 16.63 -3.52 -15.91
CA GLY A 80 17.60 -2.96 -14.97
C GLY A 80 17.83 -1.45 -15.09
N LYS A 81 17.03 -0.74 -15.88
CA LYS A 81 17.09 0.71 -15.99
C LYS A 81 16.47 1.37 -14.76
N ALA A 82 17.16 2.34 -14.18
CA ALA A 82 16.66 3.05 -13.01
C ALA A 82 15.38 3.83 -13.30
N ILE A 83 14.43 3.73 -12.39
CA ILE A 83 13.18 4.51 -12.35
C ILE A 83 13.29 5.43 -11.14
N GLU A 84 13.10 6.73 -11.34
CA GLU A 84 13.05 7.69 -10.24
C GLU A 84 11.71 7.56 -9.51
N PRO A 85 11.70 7.26 -8.19
CA PRO A 85 10.46 7.09 -7.44
C PRO A 85 9.77 8.44 -7.21
N GLU A 86 8.50 8.55 -7.58
CA GLU A 86 7.65 9.68 -7.26
C GLU A 86 7.21 9.60 -5.80
N ILE A 87 7.70 10.51 -4.96
CA ILE A 87 7.34 10.56 -3.54
C ILE A 87 6.04 11.35 -3.39
N LEU A 88 5.04 10.71 -2.84
CA LEU A 88 3.72 11.26 -2.56
C LEU A 88 3.58 11.59 -1.08
N LYS A 89 2.74 12.58 -0.75
CA LYS A 89 2.45 12.95 0.64
C LYS A 89 1.14 12.34 1.11
N LEU A 90 1.14 11.93 2.36
CA LEU A 90 -0.03 11.42 3.05
C LEU A 90 -0.75 12.59 3.72
N ASP A 91 -1.81 13.11 3.10
CA ASP A 91 -2.55 14.29 3.57
C ASP A 91 -3.60 13.97 4.65
N TRP A 92 -3.78 12.71 5.00
CA TRP A 92 -4.78 12.29 5.95
C TRP A 92 -4.17 11.63 7.19
N LYS A 93 -4.76 11.92 8.34
CA LYS A 93 -4.43 11.21 9.57
C LYS A 93 -5.13 9.86 9.55
N VAL A 94 -4.39 8.80 9.82
CA VAL A 94 -4.94 7.45 10.03
C VAL A 94 -5.72 7.42 11.36
N SER A 95 -6.71 8.30 11.49
CA SER A 95 -7.49 8.46 12.71
C SER A 95 -8.64 7.45 12.86
N GLY A 96 -8.84 6.61 11.87
CA GLY A 96 -9.92 5.61 11.86
C GLY A 96 -9.50 4.16 12.14
N LEU A 97 -8.20 3.88 12.25
CA LEU A 97 -7.71 2.50 12.40
C LEU A 97 -7.75 1.98 13.85
N GLY A 98 -8.05 2.82 14.82
CA GLY A 98 -8.27 2.36 16.19
C GLY A 98 -9.55 1.54 16.30
N LYS A 99 -9.57 0.59 17.24
CA LYS A 99 -10.79 -0.18 17.55
C LYS A 99 -11.92 0.67 18.15
N ASN A 100 -11.68 1.96 18.46
CA ASN A 100 -12.62 2.92 19.02
C ASN A 100 -13.41 2.39 20.23
N GLY A 101 -12.75 1.61 21.11
CA GLY A 101 -13.35 0.98 22.28
C GLY A 101 -13.95 -0.41 22.04
N TYR A 102 -14.01 -0.89 20.83
CA TYR A 102 -14.48 -2.25 20.52
C TYR A 102 -13.37 -3.30 20.73
N PRO A 103 -13.68 -4.50 21.21
CA PRO A 103 -12.70 -5.57 21.38
C PRO A 103 -12.16 -6.10 20.04
N PHE A 104 -12.96 -6.06 18.97
CA PHE A 104 -12.63 -6.57 17.64
C PHE A 104 -12.90 -5.52 16.55
N TYR A 105 -12.07 -5.51 15.51
CA TYR A 105 -12.27 -4.63 14.35
C TYR A 105 -13.57 -4.93 13.60
N MET A 106 -13.92 -6.20 13.43
CA MET A 106 -15.15 -6.63 12.76
C MET A 106 -16.39 -6.10 13.50
N GLU A 107 -16.39 -6.14 14.83
CA GLU A 107 -17.49 -5.59 15.64
C GLU A 107 -17.63 -4.07 15.44
N LYS A 108 -16.51 -3.34 15.46
CA LYS A 108 -16.47 -1.91 15.14
C LYS A 108 -17.07 -1.65 13.77
N GLU A 109 -16.63 -2.36 12.73
CA GLU A 109 -17.09 -2.18 11.36
C GLU A 109 -18.60 -2.45 11.21
N ILE A 110 -19.09 -3.50 11.87
CA ILE A 110 -20.55 -3.80 11.89
C ILE A 110 -21.32 -2.65 12.54
N MET A 111 -20.86 -2.13 13.67
CA MET A 111 -21.54 -1.05 14.38
C MET A 111 -21.42 0.31 13.69
N GLU A 112 -20.41 0.52 12.86
CA GLU A 112 -20.25 1.73 12.04
C GLU A 112 -21.04 1.70 10.74
N GLN A 113 -21.57 0.54 10.28
CA GLN A 113 -22.32 0.41 9.02
C GLN A 113 -23.51 1.39 8.89
N PRO A 114 -24.35 1.62 9.90
CA PRO A 114 -25.46 2.56 9.76
C PRO A 114 -24.99 3.98 9.42
N ASN A 115 -23.92 4.43 10.06
CA ASN A 115 -23.31 5.73 9.79
C ASN A 115 -22.65 5.79 8.41
N ALA A 116 -21.92 4.77 8.04
CA ALA A 116 -21.27 4.68 6.73
C ALA A 116 -22.32 4.69 5.59
N PHE A 117 -23.41 3.96 5.78
CA PHE A 117 -24.54 3.97 4.85
C PHE A 117 -25.16 5.35 4.73
N TYR A 118 -25.48 5.99 5.86
CA TYR A 118 -26.04 7.34 5.89
C TYR A 118 -25.13 8.35 5.17
N GLU A 119 -23.83 8.36 5.49
CA GLU A 119 -22.86 9.26 4.85
C GLU A 119 -22.75 9.04 3.33
N THR A 120 -22.91 7.80 2.90
CA THR A 120 -22.87 7.45 1.47
C THR A 120 -24.08 7.98 0.72
N ILE A 121 -25.28 7.94 1.32
CA ILE A 121 -26.56 8.28 0.63
C ILE A 121 -27.03 9.70 0.87
N LYS A 122 -26.62 10.37 1.98
CA LYS A 122 -27.16 11.67 2.38
C LYS A 122 -27.15 12.72 1.27
N ASN A 123 -26.07 12.79 0.50
CA ASN A 123 -25.94 13.76 -0.60
C ASN A 123 -26.75 13.37 -1.85
N ARG A 124 -27.11 12.10 -1.97
CA ARG A 124 -27.92 11.58 -3.07
C ARG A 124 -29.41 11.75 -2.81
N ILE A 125 -29.83 11.61 -1.54
CA ILE A 125 -31.23 11.76 -1.13
C ILE A 125 -31.61 13.23 -0.96
N ALA A 126 -30.70 14.10 -0.48
CA ALA A 126 -30.96 15.53 -0.27
C ALA A 126 -31.26 16.29 -1.57
N ASN A 127 -30.84 15.78 -2.71
CA ASN A 127 -31.06 16.42 -4.03
C ASN A 127 -32.27 15.84 -4.80
N GLY A 128 -33.13 15.07 -4.13
CA GLY A 128 -34.23 14.35 -4.78
C GLY A 128 -33.69 13.12 -5.55
N LEU A 129 -34.42 12.02 -5.41
CA LEU A 129 -34.05 10.79 -6.14
C LEU A 129 -33.94 11.04 -7.66
N PRO A 130 -33.11 10.26 -8.33
CA PRO A 130 -32.96 10.32 -9.77
C PRO A 130 -34.24 10.06 -10.52
#